data_805f2124447f1e5effca3e63a05932b5
#
_entry.id   805f2124447f1e5effca3e63a05932b5
#
_cell.length_a   1.000
_cell.length_b   1.000
_cell.length_c   1.000
_cell.angle_alpha   90.00
_cell.angle_beta   90.00
_cell.angle_gamma   90.00
#
_symmetry.space_group_name_H-M   'P 1'
#
loop_
_entity.id
_entity.type
_entity.pdbx_description
1 polymer ?
#
loop_
_entity_poly.entity_id
_entity_poly.type
_entity_poly.pdbx_seq_one_letter_code
_entity_poly.pdbx_strand_id
1 'polypeptide(L)'
;MFYAVRHFTRFRYSLPVWQSAMELRMQPRSENTQRCFSFQLSISPQARVFSYKDHLGNLVHHFDVPGHHQQLTIIADALVDVENPSPLPQSLGPGAWDELDAMIDREDYCDMLMPSRFACTSPEVEELAKALEVVERGRREPLELLTTLNSRINQHFFTQSAAQGSILPWKKPSGRARACVRILRTP
;
A
#
# COMPACT_ATOMS: atom_id res chain seq x y z
N MET A 1 10.55 -11.27 -15.71
CA MET A 1 11.54 -11.30 -14.60
C MET A 1 10.85 -11.83 -13.35
N PHE A 2 11.44 -12.85 -12.70
CA PHE A 2 10.81 -13.47 -11.54
C PHE A 2 11.24 -12.81 -10.23
N TYR A 3 10.27 -12.61 -9.36
CA TYR A 3 10.48 -12.10 -8.00
C TYR A 3 9.86 -13.07 -7.00
N ALA A 4 10.66 -13.50 -6.02
CA ALA A 4 10.17 -14.15 -4.82
C ALA A 4 9.96 -13.08 -3.73
N VAL A 5 8.72 -12.89 -3.32
CA VAL A 5 8.34 -11.88 -2.33
C VAL A 5 7.95 -12.59 -1.05
N ARG A 6 8.58 -12.23 0.05
CA ARG A 6 8.18 -12.66 1.40
C ARG A 6 7.83 -11.45 2.24
N HIS A 7 6.59 -11.38 2.67
CA HIS A 7 6.11 -10.37 3.60
C HIS A 7 5.93 -11.00 4.97
N PHE A 8 6.65 -10.49 5.96
CA PHE A 8 6.59 -10.95 7.34
C PHE A 8 6.01 -9.85 8.23
N THR A 9 4.89 -10.13 8.88
CA THR A 9 4.25 -9.22 9.83
C THR A 9 4.13 -9.91 11.19
N ARG A 10 4.55 -9.24 12.24
CA ARG A 10 4.43 -9.72 13.62
C ARG A 10 3.81 -8.64 14.50
N PHE A 11 2.68 -8.97 15.09
CA PHE A 11 2.05 -8.18 16.14
C PHE A 11 2.45 -8.77 17.49
N ARG A 12 2.89 -7.93 18.41
CA ARG A 12 3.11 -8.28 19.81
C ARG A 12 2.25 -7.38 20.67
N TYR A 13 1.46 -7.98 21.52
CA TYR A 13 0.55 -7.29 22.42
C TYR A 13 1.15 -7.23 23.82
N SER A 14 1.01 -6.12 24.53
CA SER A 14 1.48 -5.95 25.90
C SER A 14 0.70 -6.83 26.89
N LEU A 15 -0.58 -7.07 26.60
CA LEU A 15 -1.47 -7.98 27.31
C LEU A 15 -2.06 -8.99 26.33
N PRO A 16 -2.48 -10.18 26.79
CA PRO A 16 -3.19 -11.12 25.95
C PRO A 16 -4.45 -10.50 25.36
N VAL A 17 -4.66 -10.67 24.07
CA VAL A 17 -5.91 -10.34 23.40
C VAL A 17 -6.77 -11.60 23.24
N TRP A 18 -8.09 -11.44 23.30
CA TRP A 18 -9.03 -12.58 23.25
C TRP A 18 -9.27 -13.07 21.84
N GLN A 19 -9.21 -12.18 20.89
CA GLN A 19 -9.53 -12.46 19.49
C GLN A 19 -8.83 -11.48 18.58
N SER A 20 -8.40 -11.94 17.42
CA SER A 20 -7.92 -11.07 16.34
C SER A 20 -8.66 -11.41 15.05
N ALA A 21 -9.46 -10.47 14.55
CA ALA A 21 -10.06 -10.52 13.24
C ALA A 21 -9.23 -9.67 12.27
N MET A 22 -8.82 -10.26 11.14
CA MET A 22 -7.90 -9.63 10.19
C MET A 22 -8.39 -9.77 8.76
N GLU A 23 -8.15 -8.72 7.98
CA GLU A 23 -8.22 -8.72 6.53
C GLU A 23 -6.88 -8.35 5.92
N LEU A 24 -6.46 -9.11 4.93
CA LEU A 24 -5.17 -8.96 4.26
C LEU A 24 -5.37 -8.83 2.75
N ARG A 25 -4.76 -7.82 2.16
CA ARG A 25 -4.67 -7.59 0.71
C ARG A 25 -3.21 -7.71 0.28
N MET A 26 -2.68 -8.94 0.42
CA MET A 26 -1.25 -9.21 0.21
C MET A 26 -0.95 -10.03 -1.04
N GLN A 27 -1.96 -10.66 -1.62
CA GLN A 27 -1.76 -11.44 -2.83
C GLN A 27 -1.54 -10.51 -4.03
N PRO A 28 -0.41 -10.66 -4.74
CA PRO A 28 -0.16 -9.91 -5.96
C PRO A 28 -1.23 -10.21 -7.02
N ARG A 29 -1.71 -9.19 -7.68
CA ARG A 29 -2.67 -9.34 -8.77
C ARG A 29 -1.98 -9.91 -10.00
N SER A 30 -2.73 -10.71 -10.77
CA SER A 30 -2.30 -11.15 -12.09
C SER A 30 -3.04 -10.31 -13.12
N GLU A 31 -2.39 -9.25 -13.60
CA GLU A 31 -2.97 -8.33 -14.57
C GLU A 31 -1.87 -7.65 -15.40
N ASN A 32 -2.20 -7.26 -16.60
CA ASN A 32 -1.29 -6.59 -17.55
C ASN A 32 0.03 -7.37 -17.70
N THR A 33 1.13 -6.76 -17.27
CA THR A 33 2.49 -7.28 -17.37
C THR A 33 2.94 -8.09 -16.16
N GLN A 34 2.03 -8.36 -15.21
CA GLN A 34 2.34 -9.09 -13.98
C GLN A 34 1.52 -10.39 -13.86
N ARG A 35 2.18 -11.48 -13.47
CA ARG A 35 1.57 -12.76 -13.13
C ARG A 35 2.01 -13.26 -11.77
N CYS A 36 1.05 -13.56 -10.89
CA CYS A 36 1.30 -14.26 -9.64
C CYS A 36 1.20 -15.78 -9.89
N PHE A 37 2.33 -16.48 -9.83
CA PHE A 37 2.39 -17.93 -10.05
C PHE A 37 1.99 -18.72 -8.82
N SER A 38 2.38 -18.24 -7.65
CA SER A 38 2.01 -18.86 -6.40
C SER A 38 1.84 -17.81 -5.31
N PHE A 39 0.92 -18.09 -4.39
CA PHE A 39 0.74 -17.32 -3.18
C PHE A 39 0.43 -18.28 -2.03
N GLN A 40 1.13 -18.12 -0.92
CA GLN A 40 0.94 -18.89 0.29
C GLN A 40 0.87 -17.96 1.49
N LEU A 41 -0.13 -18.19 2.34
CA LEU A 41 -0.32 -17.45 3.58
C LEU A 41 -0.18 -18.39 4.77
N SER A 42 0.73 -18.06 5.69
CA SER A 42 0.94 -18.78 6.94
C SER A 42 0.64 -17.87 8.12
N ILE A 43 -0.16 -18.37 9.07
CA ILE A 43 -0.64 -17.62 10.22
C ILE A 43 -0.34 -18.38 11.49
N SER A 44 0.16 -17.69 12.50
CA SER A 44 0.43 -18.24 13.82
C SER A 44 -0.04 -17.26 14.91
N PRO A 45 -0.98 -17.66 15.82
CA PRO A 45 -1.61 -18.97 15.91
C PRO A 45 -2.37 -19.38 14.66
N GLN A 46 -2.50 -20.68 14.44
CA GLN A 46 -3.17 -21.20 13.25
C GLN A 46 -4.62 -20.76 13.17
N ALA A 47 -5.03 -20.30 12.00
CA ALA A 47 -6.39 -19.85 11.72
C ALA A 47 -6.88 -20.36 10.37
N ARG A 48 -8.19 -20.53 10.26
CA ARG A 48 -8.81 -20.82 8.96
C ARG A 48 -8.91 -19.53 8.15
N VAL A 49 -8.41 -19.56 6.93
CA VAL A 49 -8.41 -18.42 6.02
C VAL A 49 -9.52 -18.58 5.01
N PHE A 50 -10.28 -17.52 4.81
CA PHE A 50 -11.27 -17.37 3.74
C PHE A 50 -10.80 -16.26 2.81
N SER A 51 -11.25 -16.30 1.54
CA SER A 51 -10.90 -15.27 0.57
C SER A 51 -12.10 -14.84 -0.25
N TYR A 52 -12.11 -13.57 -0.64
CA TYR A 52 -13.08 -12.98 -1.56
C TYR A 52 -12.42 -11.86 -2.38
N LYS A 53 -13.05 -11.47 -3.48
CA LYS A 53 -12.64 -10.28 -4.24
C LYS A 53 -13.37 -9.05 -3.74
N ASP A 54 -12.66 -7.97 -3.45
CA ASP A 54 -13.26 -6.67 -3.18
C ASP A 54 -13.65 -5.95 -4.49
N HIS A 55 -14.35 -4.80 -4.36
CA HIS A 55 -14.80 -4.00 -5.51
C HIS A 55 -13.65 -3.42 -6.34
N LEU A 56 -12.46 -3.27 -5.76
CA LEU A 56 -11.24 -2.87 -6.46
C LEU A 56 -10.54 -4.03 -7.17
N GLY A 57 -11.08 -5.25 -7.06
CA GLY A 57 -10.51 -6.46 -7.67
C GLY A 57 -9.37 -7.09 -6.89
N ASN A 58 -9.07 -6.63 -5.66
CA ASN A 58 -8.08 -7.26 -4.81
C ASN A 58 -8.61 -8.58 -4.25
N LEU A 59 -7.75 -9.59 -4.16
CA LEU A 59 -8.07 -10.80 -3.40
C LEU A 59 -7.81 -10.54 -1.92
N VAL A 60 -8.89 -10.46 -1.14
CA VAL A 60 -8.86 -10.25 0.30
C VAL A 60 -8.86 -11.59 1.01
N HIS A 61 -7.89 -11.80 1.90
CA HIS A 61 -7.86 -12.96 2.80
C HIS A 61 -8.29 -12.51 4.17
N HIS A 62 -9.34 -13.10 4.72
CA HIS A 62 -9.78 -12.81 6.08
C HIS A 62 -9.72 -14.04 6.96
N PHE A 63 -9.41 -13.84 8.23
CA PHE A 63 -9.36 -14.89 9.23
C PHE A 63 -9.58 -14.33 10.63
N ASP A 64 -10.03 -15.24 11.51
CA ASP A 64 -10.12 -15.01 12.94
C ASP A 64 -9.15 -15.92 13.68
N VAL A 65 -8.49 -15.36 14.70
CA VAL A 65 -7.72 -16.11 15.68
C VAL A 65 -8.51 -16.06 17.00
N PRO A 66 -9.31 -17.09 17.30
CA PRO A 66 -10.03 -17.15 18.56
C PRO A 66 -9.10 -17.52 19.71
N GLY A 67 -9.43 -17.07 20.90
CA GLY A 67 -8.70 -17.38 22.13
C GLY A 67 -7.55 -16.43 22.43
N HIS A 68 -7.03 -16.58 23.64
CA HIS A 68 -5.98 -15.71 24.15
C HIS A 68 -4.66 -15.89 23.41
N HIS A 69 -4.10 -14.79 22.92
CA HIS A 69 -2.77 -14.77 22.36
C HIS A 69 -2.07 -13.43 22.61
N GLN A 70 -0.76 -13.44 22.75
CA GLN A 70 0.07 -12.24 22.91
C GLN A 70 0.88 -11.92 21.65
N GLN A 71 0.84 -12.82 20.67
CA GLN A 71 1.54 -12.61 19.42
C GLN A 71 0.70 -13.17 18.27
N LEU A 72 0.70 -12.42 17.17
CA LEU A 72 0.17 -12.86 15.88
C LEU A 72 1.26 -12.68 14.83
N THR A 73 1.60 -13.76 14.13
CA THR A 73 2.58 -13.73 13.04
C THR A 73 1.88 -14.10 11.74
N ILE A 74 2.11 -13.32 10.71
CA ILE A 74 1.57 -13.51 9.37
C ILE A 74 2.73 -13.51 8.39
N ILE A 75 2.82 -14.54 7.57
CA ILE A 75 3.82 -14.66 6.51
C ILE A 75 3.07 -14.86 5.20
N ALA A 76 3.31 -13.97 4.25
CA ALA A 76 2.81 -14.08 2.90
C ALA A 76 3.99 -14.28 1.95
N ASP A 77 4.02 -15.43 1.27
CA ASP A 77 5.01 -15.78 0.26
C ASP A 77 4.36 -15.75 -1.11
N ALA A 78 4.99 -15.08 -2.07
CA ALA A 78 4.52 -15.01 -3.44
C ALA A 78 5.66 -15.20 -4.44
N LEU A 79 5.37 -15.88 -5.55
CA LEU A 79 6.24 -15.91 -6.72
C LEU A 79 5.53 -15.17 -7.85
N VAL A 80 6.16 -14.11 -8.33
CA VAL A 80 5.60 -13.19 -9.31
C VAL A 80 6.54 -13.08 -10.51
N ASP A 81 6.00 -13.20 -11.71
CA ASP A 81 6.69 -12.79 -12.92
C ASP A 81 6.19 -11.41 -13.35
N VAL A 82 7.13 -10.55 -13.65
CA VAL A 82 6.85 -9.19 -14.16
C VAL A 82 7.57 -9.05 -15.49
N GLU A 83 6.80 -8.85 -16.55
CA GLU A 83 7.36 -8.44 -17.84
C GLU A 83 7.88 -7.01 -17.71
N ASN A 84 8.85 -6.64 -18.54
CA ASN A 84 9.35 -5.27 -18.53
C ASN A 84 8.20 -4.33 -18.90
N PRO A 85 7.81 -3.41 -18.00
CA PRO A 85 6.77 -2.46 -18.34
C PRO A 85 7.24 -1.59 -19.52
N SER A 86 6.32 -1.25 -20.40
CA SER A 86 6.59 -0.21 -21.38
C SER A 86 7.01 1.07 -20.67
N PRO A 87 8.02 1.78 -21.18
CA PRO A 87 8.40 3.06 -20.59
C PRO A 87 7.19 3.98 -20.53
N LEU A 88 7.11 4.80 -19.49
CA LEU A 88 6.07 5.82 -19.42
C LEU A 88 6.18 6.72 -20.64
N PRO A 89 5.07 7.17 -21.23
CA PRO A 89 5.09 8.14 -22.31
C PRO A 89 5.80 9.41 -21.84
N GLN A 90 6.40 10.14 -22.76
CA GLN A 90 7.03 11.42 -22.41
C GLN A 90 6.00 12.52 -22.15
N SER A 91 4.81 12.41 -22.73
CA SER A 91 3.70 13.34 -22.60
C SER A 91 2.38 12.58 -22.82
N LEU A 92 1.34 13.03 -22.13
CA LEU A 92 -0.03 12.56 -22.33
C LEU A 92 -0.81 13.40 -23.34
N GLY A 93 -0.26 14.53 -23.76
CA GLY A 93 -0.87 15.43 -24.71
C GLY A 93 -1.77 16.51 -24.07
N PRO A 94 -2.22 17.48 -24.90
CA PRO A 94 -2.87 18.70 -24.41
C PRO A 94 -4.27 18.48 -23.80
N GLY A 95 -4.93 17.36 -24.12
CA GLY A 95 -6.27 17.01 -23.58
C GLY A 95 -6.24 16.17 -22.30
N ALA A 96 -5.07 15.86 -21.73
CA ALA A 96 -4.93 14.92 -20.62
C ALA A 96 -5.66 15.34 -19.34
N TRP A 97 -5.80 16.64 -19.09
CA TRP A 97 -6.59 17.12 -17.96
C TRP A 97 -8.09 16.91 -18.17
N ASP A 98 -8.58 17.13 -19.40
CA ASP A 98 -10.00 16.93 -19.73
C ASP A 98 -10.38 15.46 -19.68
N GLU A 99 -9.47 14.58 -20.10
CA GLU A 99 -9.64 13.13 -19.97
C GLU A 99 -9.70 12.69 -18.50
N LEU A 100 -8.83 13.24 -17.65
CA LEU A 100 -8.85 12.99 -16.21
C LEU A 100 -10.15 13.48 -15.58
N ASP A 101 -10.65 14.64 -15.96
CA ASP A 101 -11.94 15.18 -15.47
C ASP A 101 -13.11 14.27 -15.86
N ALA A 102 -13.14 13.82 -17.11
CA ALA A 102 -14.14 12.87 -17.56
C ALA A 102 -14.07 11.52 -16.82
N MET A 103 -12.88 11.13 -16.29
CA MET A 103 -12.73 9.94 -15.46
C MET A 103 -13.22 10.16 -14.02
N ILE A 104 -13.04 11.35 -13.46
CA ILE A 104 -13.47 11.69 -12.10
C ILE A 104 -14.99 11.57 -11.96
N ASP A 105 -15.75 11.92 -12.99
CA ASP A 105 -17.20 11.82 -13.02
C ASP A 105 -17.72 10.37 -13.05
N ARG A 106 -16.84 9.39 -13.21
CA ARG A 106 -17.21 7.97 -13.11
C ARG A 106 -17.23 7.54 -11.64
N GLU A 107 -18.27 6.81 -11.27
CA GLU A 107 -18.46 6.30 -9.89
C GLU A 107 -17.30 5.42 -9.40
N ASP A 108 -16.51 4.85 -10.30
CA ASP A 108 -15.40 3.93 -10.01
C ASP A 108 -14.28 4.53 -9.12
N TYR A 109 -14.15 5.86 -9.07
CA TYR A 109 -13.09 6.54 -8.31
C TYR A 109 -13.60 7.24 -7.04
N CYS A 110 -14.87 7.12 -6.72
CA CYS A 110 -15.50 7.80 -5.59
C CYS A 110 -14.75 7.58 -4.27
N ASP A 111 -14.38 6.33 -3.96
CA ASP A 111 -13.68 5.98 -2.72
C ASP A 111 -12.29 6.63 -2.59
N MET A 112 -11.65 6.96 -3.72
CA MET A 112 -10.33 7.61 -3.74
C MET A 112 -10.43 9.13 -3.65
N LEU A 113 -11.56 9.70 -4.04
CA LEU A 113 -11.80 11.14 -4.08
C LEU A 113 -12.48 11.66 -2.80
N MET A 114 -13.20 10.79 -2.08
CA MET A 114 -13.89 11.15 -0.84
C MET A 114 -12.91 11.26 0.33
N PRO A 115 -12.99 12.34 1.11
CA PRO A 115 -12.19 12.44 2.33
C PRO A 115 -12.61 11.35 3.33
N SER A 116 -11.63 10.79 4.02
CA SER A 116 -11.86 9.80 5.08
C SER A 116 -11.25 10.27 6.40
N ARG A 117 -11.49 9.52 7.48
CA ARG A 117 -10.88 9.81 8.79
C ARG A 117 -9.36 9.89 8.73
N PHE A 118 -8.72 9.15 7.82
CA PHE A 118 -7.26 9.05 7.71
C PHE A 118 -6.70 9.77 6.48
N ALA A 119 -7.55 10.14 5.54
CA ALA A 119 -7.20 10.88 4.34
C ALA A 119 -8.09 12.12 4.24
N CYS A 120 -7.71 13.16 4.97
CA CYS A 120 -8.40 14.45 4.98
C CYS A 120 -7.36 15.57 4.91
N THR A 121 -7.80 16.72 4.43
CA THR A 121 -6.99 17.93 4.44
C THR A 121 -6.75 18.37 5.90
N SER A 122 -5.51 18.71 6.21
CA SER A 122 -5.11 19.29 7.49
C SER A 122 -4.08 20.41 7.25
N PRO A 123 -3.87 21.31 8.22
CA PRO A 123 -2.83 22.34 8.11
C PRO A 123 -1.45 21.77 7.78
N GLU A 124 -1.09 20.60 8.33
CA GLU A 124 0.20 19.93 8.09
C GLU A 124 0.29 19.41 6.64
N VAL A 125 -0.82 18.91 6.07
CA VAL A 125 -0.88 18.50 4.67
C VAL A 125 -0.77 19.71 3.74
N GLU A 126 -1.38 20.83 4.10
CA GLU A 126 -1.27 22.07 3.34
C GLU A 126 0.15 22.66 3.39
N GLU A 127 0.80 22.64 4.54
CA GLU A 127 2.20 23.03 4.68
C GLU A 127 3.12 22.13 3.87
N LEU A 128 2.88 20.81 3.92
CA LEU A 128 3.62 19.86 3.10
C LEU A 128 3.42 20.12 1.60
N ALA A 129 2.19 20.37 1.17
CA ALA A 129 1.90 20.70 -0.22
C ALA A 129 2.67 21.96 -0.69
N LYS A 130 2.76 22.97 0.15
CA LYS A 130 3.58 24.19 -0.09
C LYS A 130 5.06 23.83 -0.16
N ALA A 131 5.57 23.06 0.78
CA ALA A 131 6.98 22.65 0.83
C ALA A 131 7.38 21.78 -0.38
N LEU A 132 6.46 20.94 -0.87
CA LEU A 132 6.64 20.14 -2.07
C LEU A 132 6.37 20.95 -3.37
N GLU A 133 6.04 22.24 -3.26
CA GLU A 133 5.70 23.11 -4.39
C GLU A 133 4.67 22.44 -5.31
N VAL A 134 3.60 21.92 -4.74
CA VAL A 134 2.49 21.39 -5.52
C VAL A 134 1.87 22.55 -6.29
N VAL A 135 2.08 22.57 -7.59
CA VAL A 135 1.66 23.64 -8.48
C VAL A 135 0.19 23.51 -8.78
N GLU A 136 -0.47 24.64 -8.97
CA GLU A 136 -1.86 24.69 -9.43
C GLU A 136 -2.05 23.89 -10.73
N ARG A 137 -3.16 23.18 -10.77
CA ARG A 137 -3.63 22.46 -11.94
C ARG A 137 -3.64 23.39 -13.18
N GLY A 138 -3.20 22.87 -14.32
CA GLY A 138 -3.21 23.61 -15.59
C GLY A 138 -1.91 24.32 -15.92
N ARG A 139 -0.97 24.48 -14.98
CA ARG A 139 0.37 25.01 -15.28
C ARG A 139 1.33 23.96 -15.83
N ARG A 140 1.05 22.69 -15.58
CA ARG A 140 1.85 21.54 -16.01
C ARG A 140 0.93 20.42 -16.49
N GLU A 141 1.45 19.58 -17.34
CA GLU A 141 0.82 18.35 -17.76
C GLU A 141 0.66 17.39 -16.55
N PRO A 142 -0.41 16.55 -16.50
CA PRO A 142 -0.65 15.63 -15.39
C PRO A 142 0.54 14.71 -15.08
N LEU A 143 1.16 14.14 -16.11
CA LEU A 143 2.30 13.23 -15.95
C LEU A 143 3.53 13.93 -15.40
N GLU A 144 3.82 15.14 -15.87
CA GLU A 144 4.91 15.97 -15.35
C GLU A 144 4.68 16.34 -13.89
N LEU A 145 3.43 16.71 -13.54
CA LEU A 145 3.07 17.03 -12.16
C LEU A 145 3.26 15.83 -11.25
N LEU A 146 2.76 14.64 -11.64
CA LEU A 146 2.85 13.42 -10.85
C LEU A 146 4.28 12.93 -10.68
N THR A 147 5.08 12.96 -11.73
CA THR A 147 6.50 12.54 -11.66
C THR A 147 7.33 13.48 -10.81
N THR A 148 7.07 14.78 -10.90
CA THR A 148 7.71 15.80 -10.07
C THR A 148 7.31 15.61 -8.60
N LEU A 149 6.03 15.45 -8.31
CA LEU A 149 5.51 15.22 -6.97
C LEU A 149 6.11 13.95 -6.35
N ASN A 150 6.13 12.84 -7.09
CA ASN A 150 6.71 11.59 -6.62
C ASN A 150 8.20 11.74 -6.28
N SER A 151 8.96 12.45 -7.10
CA SER A 151 10.37 12.72 -6.85
C SER A 151 10.59 13.58 -5.61
N ARG A 152 9.78 14.62 -5.41
CA ARG A 152 9.85 15.50 -4.25
C ARG A 152 9.44 14.81 -2.96
N ILE A 153 8.40 13.98 -2.98
CA ILE A 153 8.03 13.14 -1.84
C ILE A 153 9.20 12.23 -1.45
N ASN A 154 9.81 11.56 -2.42
CA ASN A 154 10.96 10.69 -2.17
C ASN A 154 12.17 11.45 -1.58
N GLN A 155 12.40 12.68 -2.00
CA GLN A 155 13.46 13.53 -1.46
C GLN A 155 13.15 14.08 -0.06
N HIS A 156 11.87 14.37 0.20
CA HIS A 156 11.42 14.96 1.46
C HIS A 156 11.31 13.94 2.59
N PHE A 157 10.92 12.70 2.26
CA PHE A 157 10.74 11.63 3.24
C PHE A 157 11.90 10.63 3.20
N PHE A 158 12.61 10.52 4.31
CA PHE A 158 13.62 9.48 4.49
C PHE A 158 12.99 8.26 5.13
N THR A 159 13.01 7.12 4.44
CA THR A 159 12.64 5.85 5.03
C THR A 159 13.76 5.39 5.94
N GLN A 160 13.60 5.53 7.25
CA GLN A 160 14.51 4.89 8.19
C GLN A 160 14.28 3.38 8.17
N SER A 161 15.29 2.62 7.77
CA SER A 161 15.26 1.17 7.89
C SER A 161 15.04 0.79 9.35
N ALA A 162 14.03 -0.04 9.63
CA ALA A 162 13.62 -0.44 10.99
C ALA A 162 14.67 -1.24 11.79
N ALA A 163 15.92 -1.28 11.35
CA ALA A 163 17.04 -1.87 12.07
C ALA A 163 17.50 -1.07 13.29
N GLN A 164 17.10 0.20 13.41
CA GLN A 164 17.41 1.04 14.57
C GLN A 164 16.12 1.65 15.11
N GLY A 165 15.66 1.09 16.20
CA GLY A 165 14.45 1.32 16.96
C GLY A 165 13.98 2.75 17.30
N SER A 166 13.95 3.68 16.40
CA SER A 166 13.34 5.00 16.60
C SER A 166 12.09 5.13 15.73
N ILE A 167 10.97 5.12 16.41
CA ILE A 167 9.65 5.39 15.87
C ILE A 167 9.48 6.91 15.89
N LEU A 168 9.24 7.52 14.72
CA LEU A 168 8.72 8.88 14.66
C LEU A 168 7.44 8.98 15.48
N PRO A 169 7.24 10.05 16.26
CA PRO A 169 6.08 10.19 17.13
C PRO A 169 4.84 10.59 16.34
N TRP A 170 4.24 9.62 15.65
CA TRP A 170 2.84 9.73 15.29
C TRP A 170 2.03 9.50 16.58
N LYS A 171 1.14 10.44 16.95
CA LYS A 171 0.25 10.30 18.11
C LYS A 171 -0.49 8.98 18.06
N LYS A 172 -0.26 8.16 19.09
CA LYS A 172 -0.66 6.77 19.26
C LYS A 172 -2.14 6.46 19.04
N PRO A 173 -2.43 5.37 18.30
CA PRO A 173 -3.33 4.35 18.81
C PRO A 173 -2.53 3.28 19.54
N SER A 174 -3.06 2.77 20.63
CA SER A 174 -2.47 1.75 21.50
C SER A 174 -2.29 0.43 20.77
N GLY A 175 -1.09 0.11 20.33
CA GLY A 175 -0.74 -1.17 19.71
C GLY A 175 0.47 -1.03 18.80
N ARG A 176 1.62 -1.61 19.17
CA ARG A 176 2.83 -1.55 18.34
C ARG A 176 2.79 -2.65 17.27
N ALA A 177 2.45 -2.30 16.04
CA ALA A 177 2.68 -3.14 14.88
C ALA A 177 4.05 -2.84 14.28
N ARG A 178 4.84 -3.88 13.98
CA ARG A 178 6.07 -3.78 13.18
C ARG A 178 5.91 -4.67 11.98
N ALA A 179 5.93 -4.08 10.79
CA ALA A 179 5.99 -4.81 9.54
C ALA A 179 7.39 -4.70 8.95
N CYS A 180 7.94 -5.80 8.45
CA CYS A 180 9.19 -5.83 7.71
C CYS A 180 8.92 -6.54 6.38
N VAL A 181 9.19 -5.86 5.28
CA VAL A 181 9.10 -6.43 3.94
C VAL A 181 10.51 -6.78 3.48
N ARG A 182 10.74 -8.03 3.13
CA ARG A 182 11.99 -8.49 2.53
C ARG A 182 11.71 -8.95 1.11
N ILE A 183 12.27 -8.24 0.15
CA ILE A 183 12.24 -8.61 -1.27
C ILE A 183 13.57 -9.31 -1.57
N LEU A 184 13.50 -10.57 -2.00
CA LEU A 184 14.65 -11.33 -2.45
C LEU A 184 14.66 -11.30 -3.98
N ARG A 185 15.73 -10.76 -4.56
CA ARG A 185 15.97 -10.94 -6.00
C ARG A 185 16.66 -12.29 -6.16
N THR A 186 16.07 -13.16 -6.95
CA THR A 186 16.79 -14.35 -7.46
C THR A 186 17.67 -13.92 -8.63
N PRO A 187 18.91 -14.42 -8.71
CA PRO A 187 19.83 -14.12 -9.81
C PRO A 187 19.31 -14.60 -11.17
#